data_ac0d8368d1f6132f6760856a5b99bc94
#
_entry.id   ac0d8368d1f6132f6760856a5b99bc94
#
_cell.length_a   1.000
_cell.length_b   1.000
_cell.length_c   1.000
_cell.angle_alpha   90.00
_cell.angle_beta   90.00
_cell.angle_gamma   90.00
#
_symmetry.space_group_name_H-M   'P 1'
#
loop_
_entity.id
_entity.type
_entity.pdbx_description
1 polymer ?
#
loop_
_entity_poly.entity_id
_entity_poly.type
_entity_poly.pdbx_seq_one_letter_code
_entity_poly.pdbx_strand_id
1 'polypeptide(L)'
;MVDGYDQYVVTMDDGTTYEAEFVGNDASSDLAVIKLKDADASKLTPIEIGDSSKLNVGEWVMAIGSPFGNEQSVSTGIVSALYRSTAMSSTSGNTIYANMIQTDAAINPGNSGGALVNDNGELVGINSL
;
A
#
# COMPACT_ATOMS: atom_id res chain seq x y z
N MET A 1 4.76 -6.97 -5.43
CA MET A 1 4.27 -7.02 -6.81
C MET A 1 3.58 -8.36 -7.07
N VAL A 2 2.44 -8.33 -7.74
CA VAL A 2 1.60 -9.51 -7.93
C VAL A 2 1.57 -10.02 -9.38
N ASP A 3 2.30 -9.34 -10.26
CA ASP A 3 2.33 -9.68 -11.68
C ASP A 3 3.09 -10.98 -11.92
N GLY A 4 2.61 -11.82 -12.84
CA GLY A 4 3.26 -13.04 -13.25
C GLY A 4 2.99 -14.27 -12.37
N TYR A 5 2.14 -14.17 -11.38
CA TYR A 5 1.75 -15.30 -10.53
C TYR A 5 0.42 -15.91 -11.02
N ASP A 6 0.31 -17.24 -10.90
CA ASP A 6 -0.91 -17.97 -11.29
C ASP A 6 -1.94 -18.02 -10.17
N GLN A 7 -1.52 -17.84 -8.94
CA GLN A 7 -2.39 -17.94 -7.78
C GLN A 7 -2.00 -16.92 -6.72
N TYR A 8 -3.00 -16.30 -6.13
CA TYR A 8 -2.83 -15.34 -5.04
C TYR A 8 -3.60 -15.82 -3.82
N VAL A 9 -2.98 -15.75 -2.67
CA VAL A 9 -3.61 -16.09 -1.39
C VAL A 9 -3.43 -14.92 -0.43
N VAL A 10 -4.53 -14.50 0.18
CA VAL A 10 -4.53 -13.44 1.20
C VAL A 10 -4.79 -14.09 2.55
N THR A 11 -3.90 -13.84 3.51
CA THR A 11 -4.05 -14.30 4.88
C THR A 11 -4.45 -13.11 5.75
N MET A 12 -5.60 -13.25 6.42
CA MET A 12 -6.09 -12.23 7.35
C MET A 12 -5.36 -12.34 8.69
N ASP A 13 -5.52 -11.32 9.54
CA ASP A 13 -4.86 -11.28 10.86
C ASP A 13 -5.34 -12.38 11.80
N ASP A 14 -6.55 -12.89 11.60
CA ASP A 14 -7.10 -14.02 12.37
C ASP A 14 -6.66 -15.40 11.84
N GLY A 15 -5.84 -15.42 10.79
CA GLY A 15 -5.37 -16.65 10.15
C GLY A 15 -6.26 -17.16 9.03
N THR A 16 -7.42 -16.57 8.79
CA THR A 16 -8.28 -16.94 7.67
C THR A 16 -7.60 -16.66 6.35
N THR A 17 -7.66 -17.61 5.41
CA THR A 17 -7.07 -17.43 4.08
C THR A 17 -8.15 -17.39 3.03
N TYR A 18 -7.91 -16.56 2.02
CA TYR A 18 -8.77 -16.46 0.84
C TYR A 18 -7.90 -16.56 -0.40
N GLU A 19 -8.39 -17.29 -1.40
CA GLU A 19 -7.86 -17.15 -2.74
C GLU A 19 -8.29 -15.81 -3.32
N ALA A 20 -7.43 -15.23 -4.13
CA ALA A 20 -7.73 -13.96 -4.78
C ALA A 20 -7.44 -14.07 -6.26
N GLU A 21 -8.14 -13.28 -7.05
CA GLU A 21 -7.92 -13.16 -8.48
C GLU A 21 -7.33 -11.81 -8.81
N PHE A 22 -6.46 -11.79 -9.82
CA PHE A 22 -5.86 -10.55 -10.32
C PHE A 22 -6.93 -9.76 -11.09
N VAL A 23 -7.11 -8.50 -10.71
CA VAL A 23 -8.04 -7.59 -11.37
C VAL A 23 -7.31 -6.71 -12.37
N GLY A 24 -6.21 -6.11 -11.96
CA GLY A 24 -5.44 -5.24 -12.81
C GLY A 24 -4.28 -4.60 -12.08
N ASN A 25 -3.41 -3.96 -12.83
CA ASN A 25 -2.30 -3.21 -12.26
C ASN A 25 -2.01 -1.95 -13.07
N ASP A 26 -1.29 -1.04 -12.45
CA ASP A 26 -0.72 0.13 -13.10
C ASP A 26 0.76 0.21 -12.71
N ALA A 27 1.64 -0.13 -13.64
CA ALA A 27 3.07 -0.14 -13.39
C ALA A 27 3.61 1.27 -13.10
N SER A 28 2.99 2.31 -13.67
CA SER A 28 3.45 3.68 -13.45
C SER A 28 3.15 4.19 -12.04
N SER A 29 2.12 3.67 -11.38
CA SER A 29 1.82 3.98 -9.98
C SER A 29 2.33 2.92 -9.01
N ASP A 30 2.85 1.80 -9.51
CA ASP A 30 3.25 0.63 -8.71
C ASP A 30 2.09 0.10 -7.85
N LEU A 31 0.89 0.05 -8.44
CA LEU A 31 -0.31 -0.43 -7.78
C LEU A 31 -0.87 -1.64 -8.51
N ALA A 32 -1.44 -2.55 -7.73
CA ALA A 32 -2.18 -3.69 -8.25
C ALA A 32 -3.43 -3.91 -7.43
N VAL A 33 -4.46 -4.47 -8.05
CA VAL A 33 -5.73 -4.79 -7.42
C VAL A 33 -5.97 -6.29 -7.58
N ILE A 34 -6.25 -6.94 -6.47
CA ILE A 34 -6.70 -8.34 -6.44
C ILE A 34 -8.04 -8.39 -5.71
N LYS A 35 -8.85 -9.38 -6.07
CA LYS A 35 -10.19 -9.55 -5.49
C LYS A 35 -10.28 -10.90 -4.81
N LEU A 36 -10.72 -10.91 -3.57
CA LEU A 36 -10.92 -12.13 -2.81
C LEU A 36 -12.06 -12.94 -3.43
N LYS A 37 -11.86 -14.25 -3.53
CA LYS A 37 -12.87 -15.21 -3.99
C LYS A 37 -13.61 -15.77 -2.79
N ASP A 38 -14.93 -15.95 -2.95
CA ASP A 38 -15.76 -16.61 -1.95
C ASP A 38 -15.67 -16.00 -0.55
N ALA A 39 -15.40 -14.69 -0.49
CA ALA A 39 -15.29 -13.99 0.77
C ALA A 39 -16.67 -13.52 1.25
N ASP A 40 -16.93 -13.73 2.55
CA ASP A 40 -18.12 -13.19 3.19
C ASP A 40 -17.86 -11.73 3.54
N ALA A 41 -18.55 -10.83 2.83
CA ALA A 41 -18.37 -9.39 3.02
C ALA A 41 -18.70 -8.93 4.45
N SER A 42 -19.56 -9.66 5.17
CA SER A 42 -19.87 -9.33 6.56
C SER A 42 -18.71 -9.53 7.52
N LYS A 43 -17.70 -10.32 7.11
CA LYS A 43 -16.48 -10.57 7.89
C LYS A 43 -15.33 -9.66 7.51
N LEU A 44 -15.50 -8.81 6.51
CA LEU A 44 -14.49 -7.90 6.02
C LEU A 44 -14.84 -6.48 6.46
N THR A 45 -13.83 -5.76 6.92
CA THR A 45 -13.98 -4.36 7.30
C THR A 45 -13.15 -3.52 6.35
N PRO A 46 -13.78 -2.87 5.35
CA PRO A 46 -13.07 -1.99 4.44
C PRO A 46 -12.48 -0.81 5.21
N ILE A 47 -11.22 -0.46 4.89
CA ILE A 47 -10.64 0.76 5.42
C ILE A 47 -11.29 1.97 4.75
N GLU A 48 -11.51 3.05 5.52
CA GLU A 48 -11.96 4.29 4.92
C GLU A 48 -10.86 4.89 4.05
N ILE A 49 -11.24 5.31 2.85
CA ILE A 49 -10.32 5.96 1.92
C ILE A 49 -10.29 7.45 2.23
N GLY A 50 -9.13 7.94 2.60
CA GLY A 50 -8.91 9.36 2.81
C GLY A 50 -8.66 10.10 1.50
N ASP A 51 -8.48 11.40 1.59
CA ASP A 51 -8.16 12.24 0.45
C ASP A 51 -6.71 12.70 0.54
N SER A 52 -5.82 12.06 -0.21
CA SER A 52 -4.40 12.39 -0.19
C SER A 52 -4.11 13.78 -0.75
N SER A 53 -5.02 14.35 -1.54
CA SER A 53 -4.88 15.72 -2.04
C SER A 53 -4.99 16.78 -0.94
N LYS A 54 -5.54 16.41 0.21
CA LYS A 54 -5.68 17.28 1.38
C LYS A 54 -4.55 17.12 2.39
N LEU A 55 -3.60 16.22 2.14
CA LEU A 55 -2.44 16.06 3.01
C LEU A 55 -1.55 17.30 2.98
N ASN A 56 -1.02 17.66 4.14
CA ASN A 56 -0.03 18.72 4.27
C ASN A 56 1.29 18.15 4.77
N VAL A 57 2.38 18.74 4.34
CA VAL A 57 3.70 18.43 4.88
C VAL A 57 3.70 18.69 6.39
N GLY A 58 4.22 17.76 7.14
CA GLY A 58 4.22 17.80 8.60
C GLY A 58 3.10 17.01 9.26
N GLU A 59 2.08 16.57 8.50
CA GLU A 59 1.02 15.74 9.07
C GLU A 59 1.52 14.36 9.46
N TRP A 60 0.98 13.84 10.54
CA TRP A 60 1.31 12.50 11.06
C TRP A 60 0.75 11.41 10.15
N VAL A 61 1.57 10.39 9.91
CA VAL A 61 1.17 9.18 9.18
C VAL A 61 1.72 7.94 9.86
N MET A 62 1.07 6.80 9.60
CA MET A 62 1.52 5.49 10.06
C MET A 62 1.59 4.55 8.86
N ALA A 63 2.73 3.90 8.70
CA ALA A 63 2.92 2.84 7.71
C ALA A 63 2.69 1.49 8.37
N ILE A 64 1.87 0.65 7.77
CA ILE A 64 1.49 -0.66 8.27
C ILE A 64 1.98 -1.70 7.29
N GLY A 65 2.58 -2.77 7.80
CA GLY A 65 3.06 -3.86 6.98
C GLY A 65 2.96 -5.20 7.69
N SER A 66 3.22 -6.26 6.95
CA SER A 66 3.24 -7.63 7.47
C SER A 66 4.44 -8.35 6.87
N PRO A 67 5.65 -8.03 7.36
CA PRO A 67 6.89 -8.51 6.72
C PRO A 67 7.06 -10.01 6.73
N PHE A 68 6.45 -10.71 7.67
CA PHE A 68 6.61 -12.16 7.83
C PHE A 68 5.29 -12.94 7.69
N GLY A 69 4.26 -12.29 7.14
CA GLY A 69 2.99 -12.94 6.85
C GLY A 69 2.05 -13.11 8.03
N ASN A 70 2.55 -13.27 9.24
CA ASN A 70 1.75 -13.47 10.46
C ASN A 70 1.97 -12.38 11.50
N GLU A 71 2.91 -11.49 11.26
CA GLU A 71 3.23 -10.42 12.18
C GLU A 71 2.95 -9.08 11.51
N GLN A 72 2.27 -8.23 12.24
CA GLN A 72 2.04 -6.86 11.79
C GLN A 72 3.14 -5.97 12.33
N SER A 73 3.62 -5.09 11.49
CA SER A 73 4.64 -4.12 11.82
C SER A 73 4.11 -2.73 11.49
N VAL A 74 4.35 -1.78 12.37
CA VAL A 74 3.95 -0.40 12.14
C VAL A 74 5.13 0.53 12.38
N SER A 75 5.20 1.60 11.61
CA SER A 75 6.11 2.71 11.84
C SER A 75 5.34 4.02 11.70
N THR A 76 5.75 5.02 12.45
CA THR A 76 5.11 6.33 12.41
C THR A 76 6.11 7.37 11.96
N GLY A 77 5.59 8.43 11.39
CA GLY A 77 6.37 9.56 10.95
C GLY A 77 5.47 10.68 10.49
N ILE A 78 6.01 11.55 9.69
CA ILE A 78 5.28 12.68 9.14
C ILE A 78 5.38 12.67 7.62
N VAL A 79 4.51 13.42 6.97
CA VAL A 79 4.64 13.71 5.55
C VAL A 79 5.81 14.69 5.39
N SER A 80 6.87 14.23 4.73
CA SER A 80 8.08 15.03 4.52
C SER A 80 7.98 15.89 3.27
N ALA A 81 7.35 15.37 2.22
CA ALA A 81 7.14 16.08 0.97
C ALA A 81 5.99 15.43 0.20
N LEU A 82 5.39 16.22 -0.67
CA LEU A 82 4.35 15.77 -1.58
C LEU A 82 4.83 15.99 -3.00
N TYR A 83 4.83 14.92 -3.78
CA TYR A 83 5.23 14.97 -5.18
C TYR A 83 4.04 14.72 -6.07
N ARG A 84 3.87 15.52 -7.09
CA ARG A 84 2.85 15.29 -8.11
C ARG A 84 3.33 14.25 -9.12
N SER A 85 4.64 14.18 -9.34
CA SER A 85 5.29 13.15 -10.15
C SER A 85 6.76 13.10 -9.81
N THR A 86 7.36 11.91 -9.96
CA THR A 86 8.81 11.74 -9.86
C THR A 86 9.28 10.80 -10.95
N ALA A 87 10.45 11.10 -11.53
CA ALA A 87 11.08 10.25 -12.51
C ALA A 87 12.18 9.44 -11.83
N MET A 88 12.19 8.13 -12.06
CA MET A 88 13.23 7.24 -11.55
C MET A 88 13.89 6.51 -12.71
N SER A 89 15.22 6.50 -12.72
CA SER A 89 15.98 5.73 -13.69
C SER A 89 15.98 4.26 -13.32
N SER A 90 15.82 3.40 -14.32
CA SER A 90 15.90 1.96 -14.17
C SER A 90 16.70 1.37 -15.33
N THR A 91 17.00 0.06 -15.24
CA THR A 91 17.70 -0.65 -16.32
C THR A 91 16.89 -0.72 -17.61
N SER A 92 15.58 -0.56 -17.53
CA SER A 92 14.67 -0.55 -18.68
C SER A 92 14.31 0.86 -19.16
N GLY A 93 14.94 1.90 -18.59
CA GLY A 93 14.68 3.30 -18.93
C GLY A 93 14.20 4.10 -17.73
N ASN A 94 13.58 5.24 -17.99
CA ASN A 94 13.03 6.09 -16.95
C ASN A 94 11.57 5.73 -16.69
N THR A 95 11.25 5.50 -15.42
CA THR A 95 9.87 5.31 -14.97
C THR A 95 9.43 6.56 -14.21
N ILE A 96 8.23 7.06 -14.54
CA ILE A 96 7.65 8.21 -13.87
C ILE A 96 6.58 7.69 -12.92
N TYR A 97 6.76 7.96 -11.63
CA TYR A 97 5.76 7.67 -10.60
C TYR A 97 5.02 8.96 -10.27
N ALA A 98 3.69 8.93 -10.38
CA ALA A 98 2.85 10.09 -10.13
C ALA A 98 2.29 10.05 -8.70
N ASN A 99 2.07 11.23 -8.13
CA ASN A 99 1.37 11.39 -6.84
C ASN A 99 2.05 10.67 -5.67
N MET A 100 3.37 10.74 -5.61
CA MET A 100 4.13 10.13 -4.52
C MET A 100 4.05 10.98 -3.26
N ILE A 101 3.98 10.31 -2.12
CA ILE A 101 4.07 10.90 -0.78
C ILE A 101 5.40 10.47 -0.19
N GLN A 102 6.21 11.43 0.22
CA GLN A 102 7.43 11.14 0.96
C GLN A 102 7.16 11.23 2.45
N THR A 103 7.60 10.24 3.20
CA THR A 103 7.48 10.20 4.66
C THR A 103 8.81 9.76 5.27
N ASP A 104 9.05 10.18 6.51
CA ASP A 104 10.16 9.69 7.31
C ASP A 104 9.81 8.45 8.14
N ALA A 105 8.56 7.99 8.08
CA ALA A 105 8.19 6.68 8.61
C ALA A 105 9.03 5.60 7.92
N ALA A 106 9.48 4.60 8.69
CA ALA A 106 10.34 3.57 8.13
C ALA A 106 9.56 2.72 7.10
N ILE A 107 9.94 2.84 5.84
CA ILE A 107 9.43 2.05 4.75
C ILE A 107 10.56 1.12 4.28
N ASN A 108 10.32 -0.17 4.33
CA ASN A 108 11.30 -1.18 3.94
C ASN A 108 10.58 -2.29 3.16
N PRO A 109 11.30 -3.27 2.59
CA PRO A 109 10.66 -4.32 1.78
C PRO A 109 9.54 -5.06 2.50
N GLY A 110 9.58 -5.14 3.83
CA GLY A 110 8.58 -5.86 4.60
C GLY A 110 7.23 -5.16 4.69
N ASN A 111 7.14 -3.86 4.50
CA ASN A 111 5.86 -3.15 4.54
C ASN A 111 5.44 -2.59 3.19
N SER A 112 6.17 -2.89 2.12
CA SER A 112 5.76 -2.56 0.77
C SER A 112 4.42 -3.24 0.44
N GLY A 113 3.49 -2.49 -0.13
CA GLY A 113 2.14 -2.96 -0.41
C GLY A 113 1.16 -2.76 0.74
N GLY A 114 1.65 -2.45 1.94
CA GLY A 114 0.81 -2.15 3.08
C GLY A 114 0.24 -0.73 3.04
N ALA A 115 -0.58 -0.42 4.01
CA ALA A 115 -1.30 0.85 4.07
C ALA A 115 -0.45 1.95 4.69
N LEU A 116 -0.62 3.17 4.17
CA LEU A 116 -0.21 4.40 4.83
C LEU A 116 -1.49 5.12 5.25
N VAL A 117 -1.65 5.36 6.54
CA VAL A 117 -2.86 5.95 7.10
C VAL A 117 -2.54 7.28 7.79
N ASN A 118 -3.56 8.14 7.89
CA ASN A 118 -3.48 9.37 8.66
C ASN A 118 -3.91 9.14 10.12
N ASP A 119 -3.98 10.22 10.90
CA ASP A 119 -4.35 10.15 12.32
C ASP A 119 -5.82 9.81 12.55
N ASN A 120 -6.66 9.86 11.52
CA ASN A 120 -8.05 9.40 11.58
C ASN A 120 -8.20 7.93 11.18
N GLY A 121 -7.11 7.24 10.85
CA GLY A 121 -7.17 5.86 10.37
C GLY A 121 -7.61 5.71 8.93
N GLU A 122 -7.61 6.78 8.16
CA GLU A 122 -7.99 6.76 6.75
C GLU A 122 -6.78 6.43 5.87
N LEU A 123 -7.02 5.64 4.84
CA LEU A 123 -5.98 5.28 3.87
C LEU A 123 -5.65 6.49 3.01
N VAL A 124 -4.38 6.89 3.02
CA VAL A 124 -3.89 8.02 2.21
C VAL A 124 -2.83 7.60 1.20
N GLY A 125 -2.30 6.39 1.33
CA GLY A 125 -1.31 5.87 0.39
C GLY A 125 -1.09 4.38 0.56
N ILE A 126 -0.35 3.82 -0.38
CA ILE A 126 0.13 2.44 -0.35
C ILE A 126 1.65 2.51 -0.28
N ASN A 127 2.24 1.77 0.67
CA ASN A 127 3.68 1.80 0.89
C ASN A 127 4.42 1.24 -0.33
N SER A 128 5.41 1.98 -0.79
CA SER A 128 6.30 1.59 -1.87
C SER A 128 7.69 2.14 -1.58
N LEU A 129 8.71 1.55 -2.15
CA LEU A 129 10.10 1.99 -1.94
C LEU A 129 10.46 3.27 -2.67
#